data_1d5e14ae568342032930f8f1fe311354
#
_entry.id   1d5e14ae568342032930f8f1fe311354
#
_cell.length_a   1.000
_cell.length_b   1.000
_cell.length_c   1.000
_cell.angle_alpha   90.00
_cell.angle_beta   90.00
_cell.angle_gamma   90.00
#
_symmetry.space_group_name_H-M   'P 1'
#
loop_
_entity.id
_entity.type
_entity.pdbx_description
1 polymer ?
#
loop_
_entity_poly.entity_id
_entity_poly.type
_entity_poly.pdbx_seq_one_letter_code
_entity_poly.pdbx_strand_id
1 'polypeptide(L)'
;MTITKLAWRDLVPDTDSYQEIFAQPHLIDENDPLFSDTQPRLQFALEQLLHTRASSSFMLAKAPEESEYLNLIANAARTLQSDAGQLVGGHYEVSGHSIRLRHAVSADDNFATLTQVVAADWVEAEQLFGCLRQFNGDITLQPGLVHQANGGILIISLRTLLAQPLLWMRLKNIVNRERFDWVAFDESRPLPVSVPSMPLKLKVILVGERESLADFQEMEPELSEQAIYSEFEDTLQIVDAESVTQWCRWVTFTARHNHLPAPGADAWPILIREAARYTGEQETLPLSPQWILRQCKEVASLCDGDTFSGEQLNLMLQQREWREGFLAERMQDEILQEQILIETEGERIGQINALSVIEFPGHPRAFGEPSRISCVVHIGDGEFTDIERKAELGGNIHAKGMMIMQAFLMSELQLEQQIPFSASLTFEQSYSEVDGDSASMAELCALISALADVPVNQSIAITGSVDQFGRAQPVGGLNEKIEGFFAICQQRELTGKQGVIIPTANVRHLSLHSELVKAVEEGKFTIWAVDDVT
;
A
#
# COMPACT_ATOMS: atom_id res chain seq x y z
N MET A 1 33.42 -12.39 9.89
CA MET A 1 32.79 -11.08 10.13
C MET A 1 32.79 -10.28 8.84
N THR A 2 31.65 -10.05 8.26
CA THR A 2 31.54 -9.28 7.00
C THR A 2 30.81 -7.97 7.30
N ILE A 3 31.59 -6.90 7.51
CA ILE A 3 31.06 -5.54 7.60
C ILE A 3 31.28 -4.89 6.25
N THR A 4 30.22 -4.46 5.59
CA THR A 4 30.32 -3.79 4.29
C THR A 4 29.95 -2.32 4.44
N LYS A 5 30.89 -1.44 4.10
CA LYS A 5 30.62 -0.02 3.96
C LYS A 5 29.87 0.22 2.67
N LEU A 6 28.65 0.72 2.74
CA LEU A 6 27.82 0.96 1.58
C LEU A 6 28.29 2.16 0.77
N ALA A 7 28.28 2.04 -0.55
CA ALA A 7 28.45 3.16 -1.46
C ALA A 7 27.14 3.94 -1.58
N TRP A 8 27.19 5.20 -1.99
CA TRP A 8 25.99 6.03 -2.16
C TRP A 8 24.97 5.43 -3.14
N ARG A 9 25.45 4.65 -4.13
CA ARG A 9 24.59 3.96 -5.09
C ARG A 9 23.76 2.83 -4.49
N ASP A 10 24.23 2.24 -3.40
CA ASP A 10 23.50 1.17 -2.71
C ASP A 10 22.30 1.72 -1.92
N LEU A 11 22.23 3.02 -1.69
CA LEU A 11 21.22 3.68 -0.85
C LEU A 11 19.94 4.05 -1.58
N VAL A 12 19.91 3.88 -2.89
CA VAL A 12 18.80 4.26 -3.78
C VAL A 12 18.59 3.18 -4.84
N PRO A 13 17.39 3.08 -5.44
CA PRO A 13 17.18 2.19 -6.57
C PRO A 13 18.06 2.57 -7.75
N ASP A 14 18.43 1.57 -8.55
CA ASP A 14 19.17 1.80 -9.79
C ASP A 14 18.27 2.48 -10.83
N THR A 15 18.62 3.68 -11.22
CA THR A 15 17.96 4.43 -12.30
C THR A 15 18.89 4.68 -13.47
N ASP A 16 20.21 4.55 -13.26
CA ASP A 16 21.21 4.81 -14.29
C ASP A 16 21.14 3.81 -15.45
N SER A 17 20.83 2.56 -15.16
CA SER A 17 20.66 1.49 -16.15
C SER A 17 19.48 1.72 -17.12
N TYR A 18 18.57 2.64 -16.81
CA TYR A 18 17.33 2.87 -17.57
C TYR A 18 17.25 4.26 -18.20
N GLN A 19 18.34 5.02 -18.21
CA GLN A 19 18.40 6.38 -18.76
C GLN A 19 17.98 6.45 -20.24
N GLU A 20 18.29 5.43 -21.03
CA GLU A 20 17.88 5.37 -22.44
C GLU A 20 16.36 5.34 -22.59
N ILE A 21 15.65 4.66 -21.69
CA ILE A 21 14.17 4.62 -21.69
C ILE A 21 13.60 5.99 -21.38
N PHE A 22 14.13 6.65 -20.37
CA PHE A 22 13.64 7.97 -19.92
C PHE A 22 13.90 9.07 -20.95
N ALA A 23 14.99 8.94 -21.72
CA ALA A 23 15.35 9.88 -22.78
C ALA A 23 14.53 9.73 -24.06
N GLN A 24 13.73 8.68 -24.19
CA GLN A 24 12.95 8.36 -25.38
C GLN A 24 11.44 8.36 -25.08
N PRO A 25 10.80 9.54 -25.02
CA PRO A 25 9.36 9.64 -24.70
C PRO A 25 8.46 8.80 -25.60
N HIS A 26 8.84 8.59 -26.86
CA HIS A 26 8.06 7.78 -27.80
C HIS A 26 7.90 6.31 -27.35
N LEU A 27 8.87 5.73 -26.64
CA LEU A 27 8.75 4.36 -26.10
C LEU A 27 7.68 4.27 -25.01
N ILE A 28 7.41 5.39 -24.35
CA ILE A 28 6.44 5.50 -23.26
C ILE A 28 5.07 5.93 -23.79
N ASP A 29 5.03 6.82 -24.79
CA ASP A 29 3.83 7.53 -25.22
C ASP A 29 3.10 6.93 -26.42
N GLU A 30 3.77 6.16 -27.28
CA GLU A 30 3.19 5.73 -28.55
C GLU A 30 2.08 4.70 -28.46
N ASN A 31 2.03 3.94 -27.37
CA ASN A 31 0.99 2.93 -27.16
C ASN A 31 0.43 3.00 -25.76
N ASP A 32 -0.90 2.92 -25.68
CA ASP A 32 -1.55 2.70 -24.39
C ASP A 32 -1.08 1.35 -23.81
N PRO A 33 -0.86 1.28 -22.47
CA PRO A 33 -0.44 0.04 -21.85
C PRO A 33 -1.53 -1.03 -22.00
N LEU A 34 -1.12 -2.25 -22.28
CA LEU A 34 -2.02 -3.39 -22.17
C LEU A 34 -2.29 -3.67 -20.70
N PHE A 35 -3.55 -3.93 -20.37
CA PHE A 35 -3.91 -4.26 -18.98
C PHE A 35 -3.15 -5.52 -18.49
N SER A 36 -2.95 -6.49 -19.36
CA SER A 36 -2.17 -7.70 -19.09
C SER A 36 -0.68 -7.46 -18.76
N ASP A 37 -0.12 -6.31 -19.13
CA ASP A 37 1.28 -5.99 -18.83
C ASP A 37 1.51 -5.79 -17.32
N THR A 38 0.51 -5.23 -16.64
CA THR A 38 0.58 -4.95 -15.20
C THR A 38 -0.35 -5.83 -14.37
N GLN A 39 -1.43 -6.36 -14.97
CA GLN A 39 -2.48 -7.13 -14.31
C GLN A 39 -2.78 -8.45 -15.02
N PRO A 40 -1.78 -9.35 -15.20
CA PRO A 40 -1.97 -10.55 -16.01
C PRO A 40 -2.99 -11.53 -15.41
N ARG A 41 -3.03 -11.67 -14.09
CA ARG A 41 -3.98 -12.57 -13.41
C ARG A 41 -5.41 -12.06 -13.48
N LEU A 42 -5.59 -10.76 -13.27
CA LEU A 42 -6.91 -10.14 -13.36
C LEU A 42 -7.45 -10.15 -14.78
N GLN A 43 -6.58 -9.89 -15.77
CA GLN A 43 -6.91 -10.03 -17.19
C GLN A 43 -7.39 -11.45 -17.51
N PHE A 44 -6.66 -12.47 -17.07
CA PHE A 44 -7.02 -13.87 -17.28
C PHE A 44 -8.38 -14.21 -16.64
N ALA A 45 -8.64 -13.73 -15.43
CA ALA A 45 -9.93 -13.94 -14.76
C ALA A 45 -11.08 -13.29 -15.53
N LEU A 46 -10.88 -12.08 -16.08
CA LEU A 46 -11.86 -11.42 -16.94
C LEU A 46 -12.14 -12.23 -18.22
N GLU A 47 -11.11 -12.76 -18.85
CA GLU A 47 -11.24 -13.64 -20.01
C GLU A 47 -12.06 -14.90 -19.69
N GLN A 48 -11.83 -15.51 -18.52
CA GLN A 48 -12.61 -16.66 -18.06
C GLN A 48 -14.07 -16.29 -17.79
N LEU A 49 -14.35 -15.14 -17.18
CA LEU A 49 -15.71 -14.67 -16.93
C LEU A 49 -16.49 -14.43 -18.24
N LEU A 50 -15.81 -13.91 -19.25
CA LEU A 50 -16.40 -13.57 -20.56
C LEU A 50 -16.48 -14.76 -21.51
N HIS A 51 -15.87 -15.88 -21.17
CA HIS A 51 -15.92 -17.07 -22.01
C HIS A 51 -17.38 -17.59 -22.12
N THR A 52 -17.74 -18.09 -23.29
CA THR A 52 -19.13 -18.62 -23.57
C THR A 52 -19.52 -19.77 -22.64
N ARG A 53 -18.55 -20.50 -22.11
CA ARG A 53 -18.73 -21.59 -21.14
C ARG A 53 -18.11 -21.22 -19.80
N ALA A 54 -18.36 -20.00 -19.33
CA ALA A 54 -17.83 -19.55 -18.03
C ALA A 54 -18.37 -20.43 -16.90
N SER A 55 -17.51 -20.75 -15.95
CA SER A 55 -17.87 -21.57 -14.78
C SER A 55 -18.81 -20.85 -13.81
N SER A 56 -18.84 -19.52 -13.85
CA SER A 56 -19.68 -18.68 -13.00
C SER A 56 -20.09 -17.40 -13.71
N SER A 57 -21.21 -16.82 -13.31
CA SER A 57 -21.63 -15.47 -13.68
C SER A 57 -21.11 -14.41 -12.71
N PHE A 58 -20.42 -14.81 -11.64
CA PHE A 58 -19.86 -13.94 -10.63
C PHE A 58 -18.34 -14.02 -10.59
N MET A 59 -17.71 -12.88 -10.45
CA MET A 59 -16.29 -12.75 -10.21
C MET A 59 -16.06 -11.93 -8.94
N LEU A 60 -15.15 -12.39 -8.10
CA LEU A 60 -14.66 -11.65 -6.94
C LEU A 60 -13.29 -11.07 -7.28
N ALA A 61 -13.17 -9.76 -7.25
CA ALA A 61 -11.92 -9.05 -7.50
C ALA A 61 -11.45 -8.33 -6.23
N LYS A 62 -10.31 -8.75 -5.69
CA LYS A 62 -9.71 -8.04 -4.57
C LYS A 62 -9.04 -6.77 -5.08
N ALA A 63 -9.59 -5.63 -4.73
CA ALA A 63 -9.04 -4.30 -4.99
C ALA A 63 -9.68 -3.29 -4.03
N PRO A 64 -9.07 -2.10 -3.85
CA PRO A 64 -9.73 -0.99 -3.19
C PRO A 64 -11.08 -0.67 -3.85
N GLU A 65 -12.09 -0.37 -3.03
CA GLU A 65 -13.48 -0.15 -3.48
C GLU A 65 -13.70 1.30 -3.91
N GLU A 66 -12.84 1.78 -4.80
CA GLU A 66 -12.85 3.15 -5.27
C GLU A 66 -13.01 3.22 -6.79
N SER A 67 -13.58 4.33 -7.24
CA SER A 67 -13.97 4.51 -8.65
C SER A 67 -12.82 4.29 -9.63
N GLU A 68 -11.60 4.66 -9.26
CA GLU A 68 -10.41 4.50 -10.09
C GLU A 68 -10.15 3.03 -10.42
N TYR A 69 -10.25 2.16 -9.42
CA TYR A 69 -10.05 0.71 -9.61
C TYR A 69 -11.20 0.06 -10.38
N LEU A 70 -12.43 0.44 -10.04
CA LEU A 70 -13.60 -0.08 -10.77
C LEU A 70 -13.56 0.31 -12.25
N ASN A 71 -13.15 1.54 -12.55
CA ASN A 71 -13.01 2.04 -13.92
C ASN A 71 -11.88 1.34 -14.69
N LEU A 72 -10.75 1.03 -14.05
CA LEU A 72 -9.67 0.24 -14.66
C LEU A 72 -10.16 -1.14 -15.06
N ILE A 73 -10.87 -1.83 -14.16
CA ILE A 73 -11.45 -3.15 -14.44
C ILE A 73 -12.51 -3.04 -15.54
N ALA A 74 -13.34 -2.00 -15.50
CA ALA A 74 -14.36 -1.76 -16.52
C ALA A 74 -13.74 -1.54 -17.91
N ASN A 75 -12.69 -0.75 -18.01
CA ASN A 75 -11.99 -0.52 -19.27
C ASN A 75 -11.37 -1.80 -19.83
N ALA A 76 -10.74 -2.61 -18.96
CA ALA A 76 -10.21 -3.90 -19.35
C ALA A 76 -11.31 -4.85 -19.85
N ALA A 77 -12.44 -4.89 -19.16
CA ALA A 77 -13.59 -5.70 -19.58
C ALA A 77 -14.17 -5.25 -20.93
N ARG A 78 -14.25 -3.94 -21.18
CA ARG A 78 -14.72 -3.40 -22.47
C ARG A 78 -13.85 -3.83 -23.64
N THR A 79 -12.53 -3.84 -23.46
CA THR A 79 -11.60 -4.26 -24.53
C THR A 79 -11.71 -5.75 -24.86
N LEU A 80 -12.19 -6.56 -23.93
CA LEU A 80 -12.35 -8.02 -24.12
C LEU A 80 -13.71 -8.40 -24.68
N GLN A 81 -14.70 -7.53 -24.61
CA GLN A 81 -16.03 -7.81 -25.16
C GLN A 81 -16.03 -7.66 -26.67
N SER A 82 -16.57 -8.66 -27.36
CA SER A 82 -16.80 -8.57 -28.79
C SER A 82 -18.03 -7.69 -29.07
N ASP A 83 -17.99 -6.89 -30.13
CA ASP A 83 -19.09 -6.04 -30.60
C ASP A 83 -20.35 -6.82 -31.00
N ALA A 84 -20.26 -8.14 -31.10
CA ALA A 84 -21.31 -9.03 -31.55
C ALA A 84 -22.11 -9.67 -30.39
N GLY A 85 -22.40 -8.91 -29.35
CA GLY A 85 -23.29 -9.38 -28.27
C GLY A 85 -24.69 -9.66 -28.75
N GLN A 86 -25.27 -10.76 -28.31
CA GLN A 86 -26.69 -11.04 -28.57
C GLN A 86 -27.56 -10.01 -27.86
N LEU A 87 -28.45 -9.35 -28.59
CA LEU A 87 -29.39 -8.40 -28.00
C LEU A 87 -30.32 -9.12 -27.02
N VAL A 88 -30.24 -8.69 -25.75
CA VAL A 88 -31.07 -9.19 -24.66
C VAL A 88 -31.95 -8.05 -24.14
N GLY A 89 -33.14 -8.35 -23.66
CA GLY A 89 -34.06 -7.35 -23.13
C GLY A 89 -35.26 -7.10 -24.05
N GLY A 90 -35.84 -5.93 -23.91
CA GLY A 90 -37.04 -5.59 -24.64
C GLY A 90 -37.41 -4.12 -24.53
N HIS A 91 -38.53 -3.78 -25.11
CA HIS A 91 -39.15 -2.47 -25.06
C HIS A 91 -40.47 -2.53 -24.30
N TYR A 92 -40.67 -1.60 -23.38
CA TYR A 92 -41.94 -1.46 -22.68
C TYR A 92 -42.85 -0.43 -23.37
N GLU A 93 -44.03 -0.87 -23.74
CA GLU A 93 -45.09 -0.02 -24.27
C GLU A 93 -46.08 0.31 -23.16
N VAL A 94 -46.20 1.59 -22.82
CA VAL A 94 -47.10 2.07 -21.77
C VAL A 94 -48.33 2.71 -22.44
N SER A 95 -49.49 2.19 -22.15
CA SER A 95 -50.76 2.72 -22.65
C SER A 95 -51.74 2.87 -21.50
N GLY A 96 -51.84 4.08 -20.93
CA GLY A 96 -52.63 4.33 -19.72
C GLY A 96 -52.12 3.51 -18.54
N HIS A 97 -52.94 2.58 -18.04
CA HIS A 97 -52.61 1.67 -16.94
C HIS A 97 -52.21 0.25 -17.43
N SER A 98 -51.97 0.08 -18.73
CA SER A 98 -51.53 -1.18 -19.32
C SER A 98 -50.10 -1.08 -19.79
N ILE A 99 -49.27 -2.02 -19.38
CA ILE A 99 -47.87 -2.09 -19.79
C ILE A 99 -47.63 -3.43 -20.48
N ARG A 100 -47.05 -3.38 -21.68
CA ARG A 100 -46.72 -4.56 -22.48
C ARG A 100 -45.21 -4.55 -22.74
N LEU A 101 -44.64 -5.75 -22.77
CA LEU A 101 -43.26 -5.98 -23.20
C LEU A 101 -43.27 -6.56 -24.60
N ARG A 102 -42.49 -5.97 -25.52
CA ARG A 102 -42.16 -6.53 -26.82
C ARG A 102 -40.65 -6.72 -26.97
N HIS A 103 -40.26 -7.56 -27.90
CA HIS A 103 -38.85 -7.72 -28.22
C HIS A 103 -38.29 -6.42 -28.81
N ALA A 104 -37.08 -6.03 -28.38
CA ALA A 104 -36.37 -4.97 -29.02
C ALA A 104 -35.81 -5.43 -30.38
N VAL A 105 -35.92 -4.59 -31.39
CA VAL A 105 -35.41 -4.89 -32.74
C VAL A 105 -34.01 -4.39 -32.96
N SER A 106 -33.56 -3.47 -32.11
CA SER A 106 -32.20 -2.91 -32.11
C SER A 106 -31.81 -2.47 -30.70
N ALA A 107 -30.54 -2.14 -30.51
CA ALA A 107 -30.05 -1.59 -29.24
C ALA A 107 -30.72 -0.25 -28.86
N ASP A 108 -31.03 0.58 -29.86
CA ASP A 108 -31.68 1.87 -29.64
C ASP A 108 -33.17 1.74 -29.31
N ASP A 109 -33.78 0.61 -29.65
CA ASP A 109 -35.18 0.30 -29.36
C ASP A 109 -35.36 -0.39 -28.00
N ASN A 110 -34.30 -0.64 -27.26
CA ASN A 110 -34.35 -1.27 -25.95
C ASN A 110 -34.85 -0.32 -24.87
N PHE A 111 -35.40 -0.88 -23.79
CA PHE A 111 -35.89 -0.12 -22.62
C PHE A 111 -34.83 0.82 -22.02
N ALA A 112 -33.59 0.36 -21.95
CA ALA A 112 -32.47 1.15 -21.53
C ALA A 112 -31.44 1.28 -22.66
N THR A 113 -30.67 2.37 -22.68
CA THR A 113 -29.49 2.46 -23.52
C THR A 113 -28.47 1.40 -23.04
N LEU A 114 -28.18 0.44 -23.91
CA LEU A 114 -27.27 -0.64 -23.56
C LEU A 114 -25.82 -0.16 -23.49
N THR A 115 -25.19 -0.48 -22.38
CA THR A 115 -23.78 -0.25 -22.13
C THR A 115 -23.14 -1.59 -21.77
N GLN A 116 -22.15 -2.01 -22.53
CA GLN A 116 -21.53 -3.35 -22.35
C GLN A 116 -20.97 -3.58 -20.96
N VAL A 117 -20.45 -2.54 -20.31
CA VAL A 117 -19.89 -2.58 -18.97
C VAL A 117 -20.36 -1.36 -18.18
N VAL A 118 -20.97 -1.59 -17.04
CA VAL A 118 -21.40 -0.56 -16.10
C VAL A 118 -20.64 -0.76 -14.79
N ALA A 119 -20.05 0.30 -14.26
CA ALA A 119 -19.34 0.28 -12.99
C ALA A 119 -19.94 1.30 -12.02
N ALA A 120 -20.14 0.91 -10.77
CA ALA A 120 -20.66 1.75 -9.72
C ALA A 120 -20.03 1.41 -8.35
N ASP A 121 -19.49 2.40 -7.66
CA ASP A 121 -18.90 2.26 -6.34
C ASP A 121 -19.96 2.30 -5.22
N TRP A 122 -20.98 3.14 -5.37
CA TRP A 122 -22.14 3.19 -4.48
C TRP A 122 -23.41 3.39 -5.29
N VAL A 123 -24.46 2.62 -4.97
CA VAL A 123 -25.76 2.73 -5.60
C VAL A 123 -26.90 2.51 -4.60
N GLU A 124 -28.00 3.19 -4.83
CA GLU A 124 -29.27 2.95 -4.17
C GLU A 124 -30.17 2.05 -5.01
N ALA A 125 -31.21 1.49 -4.40
CA ALA A 125 -32.08 0.50 -5.03
C ALA A 125 -32.73 1.01 -6.33
N GLU A 126 -33.22 2.25 -6.35
CA GLU A 126 -33.82 2.84 -7.57
C GLU A 126 -32.81 3.03 -8.70
N GLN A 127 -31.58 3.40 -8.36
CA GLN A 127 -30.51 3.56 -9.35
C GLN A 127 -30.11 2.22 -9.97
N LEU A 128 -30.06 1.17 -9.15
CA LEU A 128 -29.64 -0.15 -9.61
C LEU A 128 -30.75 -0.85 -10.39
N PHE A 129 -31.97 -0.83 -9.89
CA PHE A 129 -33.08 -1.61 -10.43
C PHE A 129 -34.11 -0.81 -11.23
N GLY A 130 -33.96 0.50 -11.28
CA GLY A 130 -34.96 1.37 -11.88
C GLY A 130 -36.20 1.54 -10.99
N CYS A 131 -37.15 2.28 -11.47
CA CYS A 131 -38.41 2.53 -10.76
C CYS A 131 -39.57 2.79 -11.68
N LEU A 132 -40.78 2.57 -11.16
CA LEU A 132 -42.02 2.99 -11.76
C LEU A 132 -42.48 4.28 -11.06
N ARG A 133 -42.75 5.32 -11.83
CA ARG A 133 -43.29 6.59 -11.32
C ARG A 133 -44.67 6.88 -11.90
N GLN A 134 -45.53 7.45 -11.07
CA GLN A 134 -46.84 7.91 -11.49
C GLN A 134 -46.99 9.39 -11.16
N PHE A 135 -47.35 10.18 -12.18
CA PHE A 135 -47.60 11.60 -12.02
C PHE A 135 -48.86 11.97 -12.83
N ASN A 136 -49.84 12.59 -12.18
CA ASN A 136 -51.14 12.98 -12.77
C ASN A 136 -51.87 11.83 -13.55
N GLY A 137 -51.70 10.58 -13.10
CA GLY A 137 -52.25 9.43 -13.75
C GLY A 137 -51.36 8.80 -14.84
N ASP A 138 -50.33 9.50 -15.28
CA ASP A 138 -49.37 8.98 -16.26
C ASP A 138 -48.32 8.12 -15.56
N ILE A 139 -48.03 6.96 -16.16
CA ILE A 139 -47.05 6.01 -15.65
C ILE A 139 -45.79 6.07 -16.51
N THR A 140 -44.65 6.16 -15.87
CA THR A 140 -43.32 6.07 -16.51
C THR A 140 -42.49 5.00 -15.86
N LEU A 141 -41.80 4.21 -16.67
CA LEU A 141 -40.78 3.26 -16.23
C LEU A 141 -39.39 3.86 -16.45
N GLN A 142 -38.59 3.85 -15.41
CA GLN A 142 -37.19 4.30 -15.50
C GLN A 142 -36.27 3.11 -15.38
N PRO A 143 -35.33 2.91 -16.34
CA PRO A 143 -34.36 1.83 -16.25
C PRO A 143 -33.34 2.09 -15.15
N GLY A 144 -32.87 1.01 -14.54
CA GLY A 144 -31.72 1.04 -13.64
C GLY A 144 -30.44 0.57 -14.33
N LEU A 145 -29.36 0.54 -13.56
CA LEU A 145 -28.05 0.10 -14.06
C LEU A 145 -28.05 -1.34 -14.57
N VAL A 146 -28.84 -2.22 -13.97
CA VAL A 146 -28.98 -3.62 -14.44
C VAL A 146 -29.56 -3.70 -15.83
N HIS A 147 -30.48 -2.79 -16.18
CA HIS A 147 -31.03 -2.71 -17.52
C HIS A 147 -30.03 -2.17 -18.53
N GLN A 148 -29.23 -1.18 -18.14
CA GLN A 148 -28.15 -0.65 -18.98
C GLN A 148 -27.08 -1.70 -19.25
N ALA A 149 -26.75 -2.52 -18.25
CA ALA A 149 -25.74 -3.57 -18.34
C ALA A 149 -26.28 -4.90 -18.91
N ASN A 150 -27.56 -4.95 -19.31
CA ASN A 150 -28.17 -6.17 -19.81
C ASN A 150 -27.44 -6.75 -21.04
N GLY A 151 -27.07 -8.01 -20.98
CA GLY A 151 -26.22 -8.67 -21.96
C GLY A 151 -24.72 -8.46 -21.74
N GLY A 152 -24.34 -7.72 -20.74
CA GLY A 152 -22.95 -7.35 -20.42
C GLY A 152 -22.55 -7.61 -18.97
N ILE A 153 -21.79 -6.67 -18.42
CA ILE A 153 -21.16 -6.79 -17.10
C ILE A 153 -21.56 -5.61 -16.21
N LEU A 154 -21.90 -5.92 -14.97
CA LEU A 154 -22.02 -4.95 -13.88
C LEU A 154 -20.85 -5.13 -12.92
N ILE A 155 -20.11 -4.06 -12.67
CA ILE A 155 -19.04 -4.00 -11.69
C ILE A 155 -19.53 -3.16 -10.52
N ILE A 156 -19.55 -3.74 -9.32
CA ILE A 156 -20.10 -3.09 -8.14
C ILE A 156 -19.23 -3.37 -6.92
N SER A 157 -19.09 -2.37 -6.03
CA SER A 157 -18.35 -2.53 -4.79
C SER A 157 -19.12 -3.39 -3.78
N LEU A 158 -18.40 -4.25 -3.06
CA LEU A 158 -19.00 -5.10 -2.03
C LEU A 158 -19.57 -4.30 -0.87
N ARG A 159 -18.99 -3.17 -0.49
CA ARG A 159 -19.50 -2.33 0.61
C ARG A 159 -20.92 -1.86 0.38
N THR A 160 -21.28 -1.56 -0.88
CA THR A 160 -22.66 -1.22 -1.26
C THR A 160 -23.62 -2.36 -0.93
N LEU A 161 -23.25 -3.58 -1.27
CA LEU A 161 -24.08 -4.78 -1.10
C LEU A 161 -24.12 -5.25 0.36
N LEU A 162 -23.01 -5.14 1.07
CA LEU A 162 -22.95 -5.49 2.50
C LEU A 162 -23.76 -4.52 3.36
N ALA A 163 -23.78 -3.22 3.00
CA ALA A 163 -24.61 -2.22 3.66
C ALA A 163 -26.09 -2.37 3.33
N GLN A 164 -26.43 -3.00 2.22
CA GLN A 164 -27.80 -3.17 1.71
C GLN A 164 -28.08 -4.63 1.34
N PRO A 165 -28.23 -5.53 2.30
CA PRO A 165 -28.36 -6.97 2.02
C PRO A 165 -29.52 -7.35 1.11
N LEU A 166 -30.64 -6.64 1.20
CA LEU A 166 -31.82 -6.88 0.35
C LEU A 166 -31.54 -6.54 -1.11
N LEU A 167 -30.74 -5.54 -1.37
CA LEU A 167 -30.28 -5.17 -2.70
C LEU A 167 -29.43 -6.29 -3.31
N TRP A 168 -28.52 -6.86 -2.52
CA TRP A 168 -27.73 -8.01 -2.94
C TRP A 168 -28.59 -9.24 -3.25
N MET A 169 -29.52 -9.59 -2.40
CA MET A 169 -30.41 -10.75 -2.60
C MET A 169 -31.21 -10.61 -3.90
N ARG A 170 -31.71 -9.41 -4.18
CA ARG A 170 -32.43 -9.13 -5.43
C ARG A 170 -31.50 -9.26 -6.65
N LEU A 171 -30.32 -8.68 -6.60
CA LEU A 171 -29.33 -8.77 -7.67
C LEU A 171 -28.95 -10.22 -7.95
N LYS A 172 -28.67 -11.00 -6.92
CA LYS A 172 -28.36 -12.43 -7.01
C LYS A 172 -29.47 -13.21 -7.72
N ASN A 173 -30.71 -12.96 -7.34
CA ASN A 173 -31.87 -13.60 -7.98
C ASN A 173 -32.00 -13.24 -9.46
N ILE A 174 -31.79 -11.98 -9.82
CA ILE A 174 -31.81 -11.51 -11.20
C ILE A 174 -30.77 -12.27 -12.04
N VAL A 175 -29.54 -12.33 -11.55
CA VAL A 175 -28.42 -13.00 -12.25
C VAL A 175 -28.71 -14.50 -12.42
N ASN A 176 -29.15 -15.17 -11.36
CA ASN A 176 -29.37 -16.61 -11.37
C ASN A 176 -30.60 -17.04 -12.24
N ARG A 177 -31.61 -16.19 -12.28
CA ARG A 177 -32.84 -16.49 -13.06
C ARG A 177 -32.81 -15.92 -14.47
N GLU A 178 -31.85 -15.13 -14.81
CA GLU A 178 -31.75 -14.40 -16.08
C GLU A 178 -33.04 -13.62 -16.42
N ARG A 179 -33.69 -13.06 -15.40
CA ARG A 179 -34.96 -12.37 -15.50
C ARG A 179 -35.05 -11.22 -14.49
N PHE A 180 -35.59 -10.10 -14.93
CA PHE A 180 -35.93 -8.97 -14.09
C PHE A 180 -37.43 -8.90 -13.82
N ASP A 181 -37.78 -8.95 -12.54
CA ASP A 181 -39.15 -8.78 -12.05
C ASP A 181 -39.29 -7.42 -11.36
N TRP A 182 -40.32 -6.69 -11.70
CA TRP A 182 -40.64 -5.44 -11.05
C TRP A 182 -41.32 -5.71 -9.71
N VAL A 183 -40.76 -5.15 -8.64
CA VAL A 183 -41.31 -5.26 -7.29
C VAL A 183 -41.36 -3.87 -6.64
N ALA A 184 -42.29 -3.66 -5.71
CA ALA A 184 -42.35 -2.45 -4.95
C ALA A 184 -41.15 -2.38 -3.97
N PHE A 185 -40.56 -1.21 -3.82
CA PHE A 185 -39.50 -0.98 -2.82
C PHE A 185 -40.01 -0.90 -1.38
N ASP A 186 -41.31 -0.57 -1.25
CA ASP A 186 -42.01 -0.47 0.03
C ASP A 186 -43.30 -1.31 -0.08
N GLU A 187 -43.42 -2.33 0.74
CA GLU A 187 -44.58 -3.22 0.76
C GLU A 187 -45.89 -2.47 1.09
N SER A 188 -45.82 -1.37 1.81
CA SER A 188 -46.99 -0.52 2.08
C SER A 188 -47.48 0.29 0.86
N ARG A 189 -46.64 0.36 -0.17
CA ARG A 189 -46.95 1.08 -1.43
C ARG A 189 -46.75 0.17 -2.64
N PRO A 190 -47.71 -0.72 -2.90
CA PRO A 190 -47.61 -1.64 -4.02
C PRO A 190 -47.56 -0.90 -5.34
N LEU A 191 -47.01 -1.56 -6.37
CA LEU A 191 -47.01 -1.00 -7.73
C LEU A 191 -48.45 -0.72 -8.19
N PRO A 192 -48.72 0.45 -8.81
CA PRO A 192 -50.06 0.82 -9.24
C PRO A 192 -50.56 -0.03 -10.40
N VAL A 193 -49.67 -0.68 -11.14
CA VAL A 193 -49.97 -1.56 -12.27
C VAL A 193 -49.05 -2.76 -12.29
N SER A 194 -49.45 -3.82 -12.96
CA SER A 194 -48.60 -4.98 -13.22
C SER A 194 -47.65 -4.69 -14.37
N VAL A 195 -46.35 -4.95 -14.16
CA VAL A 195 -45.33 -4.78 -15.20
C VAL A 195 -44.78 -6.14 -15.59
N PRO A 196 -44.78 -6.51 -16.89
CA PRO A 196 -44.24 -7.79 -17.34
C PRO A 196 -42.73 -7.91 -17.01
N SER A 197 -42.33 -9.13 -16.64
CA SER A 197 -40.92 -9.46 -16.43
C SER A 197 -40.14 -9.36 -17.73
N MET A 198 -38.87 -8.93 -17.66
CA MET A 198 -38.00 -8.78 -18.82
C MET A 198 -36.84 -9.76 -18.76
N PRO A 199 -36.42 -10.38 -19.86
CA PRO A 199 -35.19 -11.14 -19.92
C PRO A 199 -34.00 -10.23 -19.57
N LEU A 200 -33.14 -10.67 -18.65
CA LEU A 200 -31.97 -9.93 -18.22
C LEU A 200 -30.83 -10.89 -17.97
N LYS A 201 -29.79 -10.82 -18.80
CA LYS A 201 -28.62 -11.64 -18.70
C LYS A 201 -27.43 -10.79 -18.30
N LEU A 202 -26.88 -11.08 -17.13
CA LEU A 202 -25.88 -10.22 -16.49
C LEU A 202 -24.78 -11.06 -15.89
N LYS A 203 -23.55 -10.60 -16.08
CA LYS A 203 -22.38 -11.04 -15.31
C LYS A 203 -22.01 -9.94 -14.33
N VAL A 204 -21.58 -10.31 -13.13
CA VAL A 204 -21.29 -9.38 -12.05
C VAL A 204 -19.88 -9.56 -11.53
N ILE A 205 -19.15 -8.46 -11.46
CA ILE A 205 -17.85 -8.39 -10.79
C ILE A 205 -18.04 -7.64 -9.48
N LEU A 206 -17.77 -8.33 -8.38
CA LEU A 206 -17.82 -7.79 -7.02
C LEU A 206 -16.40 -7.40 -6.60
N VAL A 207 -16.20 -6.12 -6.36
CA VAL A 207 -14.91 -5.56 -5.99
C VAL A 207 -14.88 -5.27 -4.49
N GLY A 208 -13.88 -5.77 -3.79
CA GLY A 208 -13.73 -5.52 -2.36
C GLY A 208 -12.32 -5.77 -1.86
N GLU A 209 -12.01 -5.15 -0.74
CA GLU A 209 -10.81 -5.46 0.00
C GLU A 209 -10.98 -6.72 0.84
N ARG A 210 -9.92 -7.19 1.48
CA ARG A 210 -9.91 -8.45 2.25
C ARG A 210 -11.01 -8.53 3.30
N GLU A 211 -11.27 -7.44 4.00
CA GLU A 211 -12.31 -7.39 5.03
C GLU A 211 -13.71 -7.56 4.42
N SER A 212 -14.02 -6.81 3.37
CA SER A 212 -15.30 -6.93 2.65
C SER A 212 -15.47 -8.32 2.03
N LEU A 213 -14.41 -8.89 1.47
CA LEU A 213 -14.42 -10.25 0.91
C LEU A 213 -14.63 -11.31 1.99
N ALA A 214 -14.05 -11.14 3.17
CA ALA A 214 -14.27 -12.04 4.29
C ALA A 214 -15.74 -12.00 4.78
N ASP A 215 -16.29 -10.79 4.95
CA ASP A 215 -17.69 -10.62 5.32
C ASP A 215 -18.64 -11.21 4.27
N PHE A 216 -18.32 -11.02 2.99
CA PHE A 216 -19.10 -11.61 1.90
C PHE A 216 -19.02 -13.14 1.88
N GLN A 217 -17.85 -13.71 2.16
CA GLN A 217 -17.67 -15.15 2.24
C GLN A 217 -18.51 -15.77 3.38
N GLU A 218 -18.63 -15.09 4.50
CA GLU A 218 -19.52 -15.53 5.60
C GLU A 218 -20.99 -15.49 5.19
N MET A 219 -21.39 -14.47 4.44
CA MET A 219 -22.76 -14.29 3.98
C MET A 219 -23.12 -15.28 2.84
N GLU A 220 -22.18 -15.55 1.95
CA GLU A 220 -22.36 -16.33 0.72
C GLU A 220 -21.23 -17.35 0.52
N PRO A 221 -21.12 -18.37 1.38
CA PRO A 221 -19.99 -19.31 1.31
C PRO A 221 -19.96 -20.12 0.01
N GLU A 222 -21.09 -20.59 -0.48
CA GLU A 222 -21.17 -21.40 -1.70
C GLU A 222 -20.85 -20.59 -2.95
N LEU A 223 -21.36 -19.35 -3.04
CA LEU A 223 -21.09 -18.47 -4.16
C LEU A 223 -19.61 -18.06 -4.17
N SER A 224 -19.05 -17.77 -3.02
CA SER A 224 -17.63 -17.41 -2.90
C SER A 224 -16.70 -18.54 -3.32
N GLU A 225 -17.07 -19.80 -3.07
CA GLU A 225 -16.32 -20.97 -3.53
C GLU A 225 -16.39 -21.16 -5.04
N GLN A 226 -17.53 -20.87 -5.64
CA GLN A 226 -17.78 -21.10 -7.07
C GLN A 226 -17.41 -19.92 -7.97
N ALA A 227 -17.32 -18.71 -7.43
CA ALA A 227 -16.99 -17.51 -8.17
C ALA A 227 -15.57 -17.55 -8.72
N ILE A 228 -15.36 -16.88 -9.84
CA ILE A 228 -14.01 -16.64 -10.37
C ILE A 228 -13.34 -15.58 -9.47
N TYR A 229 -12.18 -15.89 -8.90
CA TYR A 229 -11.45 -14.99 -8.01
C TYR A 229 -10.15 -14.52 -8.64
N SER A 230 -9.85 -13.24 -8.49
CA SER A 230 -8.54 -12.68 -8.77
C SER A 230 -8.28 -11.43 -7.94
N GLU A 231 -7.05 -10.92 -8.02
CA GLU A 231 -6.61 -9.75 -7.25
C GLU A 231 -5.99 -8.71 -8.18
N PHE A 232 -6.21 -7.44 -7.86
CA PHE A 232 -5.41 -6.37 -8.41
C PHE A 232 -4.01 -6.46 -7.82
N GLU A 233 -2.99 -6.56 -8.68
CA GLU A 233 -1.59 -6.62 -8.28
C GLU A 233 -1.11 -5.20 -8.01
N ASP A 234 -0.80 -4.90 -6.74
CA ASP A 234 -0.47 -3.55 -6.27
C ASP A 234 0.91 -3.08 -6.69
N THR A 235 1.78 -4.01 -7.07
CA THR A 235 3.19 -3.73 -7.37
C THR A 235 3.67 -4.45 -8.60
N LEU A 236 4.63 -3.84 -9.28
CA LEU A 236 5.38 -4.42 -10.40
C LEU A 236 6.84 -4.59 -9.98
N GLN A 237 7.37 -5.79 -10.14
CA GLN A 237 8.78 -6.05 -9.87
C GLN A 237 9.63 -5.69 -11.08
N ILE A 238 10.72 -4.97 -10.86
CA ILE A 238 11.70 -4.66 -11.89
C ILE A 238 12.56 -5.93 -12.11
N VAL A 239 12.43 -6.54 -13.27
CA VAL A 239 13.23 -7.71 -13.68
C VAL A 239 14.13 -7.40 -14.86
N ASP A 240 13.76 -6.42 -15.68
CA ASP A 240 14.47 -5.98 -16.90
C ASP A 240 14.06 -4.56 -17.31
N ALA A 241 14.60 -4.10 -18.40
CA ALA A 241 14.27 -2.80 -18.98
C ALA A 241 12.81 -2.72 -19.46
N GLU A 242 12.24 -3.82 -19.94
CA GLU A 242 10.85 -3.84 -20.38
C GLU A 242 9.87 -3.62 -19.21
N SER A 243 10.12 -4.19 -18.05
CA SER A 243 9.29 -3.96 -16.87
C SER A 243 9.29 -2.48 -16.45
N VAL A 244 10.42 -1.79 -16.53
CA VAL A 244 10.49 -0.34 -16.27
C VAL A 244 9.71 0.45 -17.33
N THR A 245 9.83 0.07 -18.60
CA THR A 245 9.07 0.70 -19.69
C THR A 245 7.56 0.53 -19.49
N GLN A 246 7.11 -0.65 -19.11
CA GLN A 246 5.72 -0.94 -18.82
C GLN A 246 5.19 -0.07 -17.66
N TRP A 247 5.98 0.09 -16.61
CA TRP A 247 5.60 0.96 -15.50
C TRP A 247 5.51 2.43 -15.91
N CYS A 248 6.48 2.92 -16.69
CA CYS A 248 6.44 4.29 -17.21
C CYS A 248 5.21 4.54 -18.10
N ARG A 249 4.84 3.58 -18.93
CA ARG A 249 3.59 3.64 -19.72
C ARG A 249 2.35 3.68 -18.84
N TRP A 250 2.31 2.85 -17.81
CA TRP A 250 1.21 2.81 -16.86
C TRP A 250 1.02 4.15 -16.12
N VAL A 251 2.11 4.72 -15.61
CA VAL A 251 2.09 6.03 -14.95
C VAL A 251 1.64 7.13 -15.89
N THR A 252 2.20 7.20 -17.08
CA THR A 252 1.88 8.20 -18.09
C THR A 252 0.41 8.11 -18.54
N PHE A 253 -0.06 6.90 -18.81
CA PHE A 253 -1.46 6.64 -19.15
C PHE A 253 -2.40 7.08 -18.02
N THR A 254 -2.10 6.71 -16.78
CA THR A 254 -2.90 7.07 -15.60
C THR A 254 -2.98 8.59 -15.43
N ALA A 255 -1.87 9.29 -15.57
CA ALA A 255 -1.83 10.74 -15.50
C ALA A 255 -2.68 11.40 -16.59
N ARG A 256 -2.45 11.03 -17.86
CA ARG A 256 -3.14 11.61 -19.02
C ARG A 256 -4.62 11.33 -19.05
N HIS A 257 -5.00 10.12 -18.70
CA HIS A 257 -6.43 9.74 -18.63
C HIS A 257 -7.20 10.56 -17.59
N ASN A 258 -6.51 11.11 -16.60
CA ASN A 258 -7.07 12.00 -15.60
C ASN A 258 -6.76 13.50 -15.84
N HIS A 259 -6.32 13.85 -17.04
CA HIS A 259 -6.00 15.23 -17.43
C HIS A 259 -4.93 15.89 -16.54
N LEU A 260 -3.95 15.13 -16.12
CA LEU A 260 -2.85 15.57 -15.27
C LEU A 260 -1.54 15.53 -16.04
N PRO A 261 -0.55 16.35 -15.65
CA PRO A 261 0.78 16.29 -16.26
C PRO A 261 1.44 14.93 -15.96
N ALA A 262 2.17 14.43 -16.94
CA ALA A 262 2.95 13.21 -16.84
C ALA A 262 4.43 13.51 -16.56
N PRO A 263 5.23 12.55 -16.06
CA PRO A 263 6.64 12.77 -15.84
C PRO A 263 7.42 13.05 -17.13
N GLY A 264 8.27 14.08 -17.09
CA GLY A 264 9.30 14.30 -18.10
C GLY A 264 10.51 13.38 -17.90
N ALA A 265 11.44 13.40 -18.84
CA ALA A 265 12.60 12.50 -18.84
C ALA A 265 13.42 12.55 -17.53
N ASP A 266 13.67 13.74 -17.01
CA ASP A 266 14.44 13.98 -15.80
C ASP A 266 13.67 13.75 -14.49
N ALA A 267 12.35 13.60 -14.58
CA ALA A 267 11.50 13.31 -13.42
C ALA A 267 11.46 11.81 -13.07
N TRP A 268 11.66 10.93 -14.02
CA TRP A 268 11.57 9.48 -13.79
C TRP A 268 12.50 8.94 -12.72
N PRO A 269 13.79 9.30 -12.68
CA PRO A 269 14.67 8.83 -11.61
C PRO A 269 14.18 9.22 -10.22
N ILE A 270 13.67 10.44 -10.07
CA ILE A 270 13.15 10.95 -8.80
C ILE A 270 11.86 10.23 -8.42
N LEU A 271 10.97 10.02 -9.37
CA LEU A 271 9.71 9.31 -9.16
C LEU A 271 9.95 7.85 -8.77
N ILE A 272 10.92 7.18 -9.38
CA ILE A 272 11.31 5.81 -9.04
C ILE A 272 11.86 5.72 -7.61
N ARG A 273 12.64 6.71 -7.17
CA ARG A 273 13.10 6.78 -5.77
C ARG A 273 11.94 6.91 -4.78
N GLU A 274 10.96 7.76 -5.08
CA GLU A 274 9.74 7.88 -4.27
C GLU A 274 8.88 6.61 -4.33
N ALA A 275 8.79 5.98 -5.49
CA ALA A 275 8.12 4.71 -5.66
C ALA A 275 8.73 3.60 -4.79
N ALA A 276 10.06 3.50 -4.76
CA ALA A 276 10.78 2.55 -3.92
C ALA A 276 10.60 2.85 -2.43
N ARG A 277 10.53 4.12 -2.03
CA ARG A 277 10.19 4.50 -0.65
C ARG A 277 8.79 4.03 -0.28
N TYR A 278 7.83 4.21 -1.16
CA TYR A 278 6.45 3.80 -0.92
C TYR A 278 6.30 2.28 -0.79
N THR A 279 6.91 1.52 -1.67
CA THR A 279 6.85 0.04 -1.63
C THR A 279 7.74 -0.57 -0.55
N GLY A 280 8.78 0.15 -0.13
CA GLY A 280 9.81 -0.35 0.79
C GLY A 280 10.85 -1.24 0.12
N GLU A 281 10.91 -1.29 -1.21
CA GLU A 281 11.85 -2.12 -1.97
C GLU A 281 12.38 -1.41 -3.21
N GLN A 282 13.70 -1.51 -3.45
CA GLN A 282 14.37 -0.84 -4.58
C GLN A 282 13.94 -1.37 -5.96
N GLU A 283 13.56 -2.63 -6.04
CA GLU A 283 13.18 -3.28 -7.29
C GLU A 283 11.67 -3.48 -7.46
N THR A 284 10.88 -2.78 -6.66
CA THR A 284 9.42 -2.90 -6.67
C THR A 284 8.78 -1.53 -6.86
N LEU A 285 7.91 -1.43 -7.87
CA LEU A 285 7.22 -0.18 -8.23
C LEU A 285 5.72 -0.30 -7.95
N PRO A 286 5.06 0.76 -7.45
CA PRO A 286 3.64 0.73 -7.15
C PRO A 286 2.81 0.87 -8.42
N LEU A 287 1.73 0.09 -8.51
CA LEU A 287 0.73 0.16 -9.58
C LEU A 287 -0.55 0.88 -9.14
N SER A 288 -0.64 1.28 -7.88
CA SER A 288 -1.79 1.99 -7.32
C SER A 288 -2.08 3.28 -8.08
N PRO A 289 -3.26 3.40 -8.71
CA PRO A 289 -3.68 4.66 -9.34
C PRO A 289 -3.72 5.83 -8.36
N GLN A 290 -4.09 5.59 -7.12
CA GLN A 290 -4.16 6.62 -6.08
C GLN A 290 -2.79 7.20 -5.76
N TRP A 291 -1.78 6.35 -5.59
CA TRP A 291 -0.41 6.81 -5.37
C TRP A 291 0.09 7.63 -6.56
N ILE A 292 -0.11 7.14 -7.78
CA ILE A 292 0.30 7.83 -9.02
C ILE A 292 -0.40 9.17 -9.15
N LEU A 293 -1.72 9.19 -8.99
CA LEU A 293 -2.52 10.39 -9.12
C LEU A 293 -2.18 11.43 -8.04
N ARG A 294 -1.85 11.01 -6.83
CA ARG A 294 -1.40 11.91 -5.77
C ARG A 294 -0.16 12.69 -6.19
N GLN A 295 0.85 11.99 -6.76
CA GLN A 295 2.07 12.65 -7.24
C GLN A 295 1.75 13.67 -8.34
N CYS A 296 0.98 13.25 -9.33
CA CYS A 296 0.62 14.10 -10.47
C CYS A 296 -0.26 15.28 -10.08
N LYS A 297 -1.22 15.09 -9.18
CA LYS A 297 -2.08 16.17 -8.69
C LYS A 297 -1.32 17.23 -7.89
N GLU A 298 -0.43 16.81 -7.01
CA GLU A 298 0.33 17.75 -6.19
C GLU A 298 1.38 18.51 -7.01
N VAL A 299 2.01 17.89 -7.98
CA VAL A 299 2.97 18.58 -8.85
C VAL A 299 2.29 19.47 -9.89
N ALA A 300 1.03 19.23 -10.22
CA ALA A 300 0.28 19.99 -11.22
C ALA A 300 0.21 21.50 -10.91
N SER A 301 0.19 21.86 -9.62
CA SER A 301 0.21 23.28 -9.21
C SER A 301 1.52 24.01 -9.54
N LEU A 302 2.59 23.27 -9.80
CA LEU A 302 3.92 23.80 -10.13
C LEU A 302 4.26 23.70 -11.62
N CYS A 303 3.33 23.19 -12.43
CA CYS A 303 3.54 22.84 -13.82
C CYS A 303 2.48 23.51 -14.70
N ASP A 304 2.92 24.17 -15.77
CA ASP A 304 2.01 24.85 -16.73
C ASP A 304 1.76 24.01 -18.00
N GLY A 305 2.42 22.88 -18.16
CA GLY A 305 2.36 22.03 -19.35
C GLY A 305 1.86 20.62 -19.12
N ASP A 306 2.01 19.79 -20.14
CA ASP A 306 1.59 18.38 -20.13
C ASP A 306 2.55 17.46 -19.40
N THR A 307 3.75 17.95 -19.10
CA THR A 307 4.78 17.20 -18.41
C THR A 307 5.39 18.01 -17.28
N PHE A 308 5.82 17.37 -16.23
CA PHE A 308 6.57 17.98 -15.14
C PHE A 308 8.03 17.54 -15.14
N SER A 309 8.91 18.46 -14.77
CA SER A 309 10.35 18.23 -14.69
C SER A 309 10.75 17.58 -13.36
N GLY A 310 11.98 17.08 -13.30
CA GLY A 310 12.59 16.61 -12.07
C GLY A 310 12.70 17.69 -11.00
N GLU A 311 13.00 18.92 -11.39
CA GLU A 311 13.06 20.07 -10.47
C GLU A 311 11.68 20.36 -9.86
N GLN A 312 10.62 20.36 -10.66
CA GLN A 312 9.25 20.56 -10.19
C GLN A 312 8.82 19.43 -9.23
N LEU A 313 9.14 18.17 -9.56
CA LEU A 313 8.86 17.05 -8.69
C LEU A 313 9.60 17.14 -7.36
N ASN A 314 10.88 17.48 -7.37
CA ASN A 314 11.68 17.68 -6.16
C ASN A 314 11.11 18.81 -5.29
N LEU A 315 10.72 19.93 -5.90
CA LEU A 315 10.11 21.04 -5.17
C LEU A 315 8.79 20.62 -4.52
N MET A 316 7.95 19.89 -5.23
CA MET A 316 6.69 19.35 -4.67
C MET A 316 6.95 18.43 -3.48
N LEU A 317 7.92 17.52 -3.60
CA LEU A 317 8.28 16.60 -2.52
C LEU A 317 8.81 17.32 -1.28
N GLN A 318 9.64 18.36 -1.45
CA GLN A 318 10.13 19.20 -0.36
C GLN A 318 8.99 19.97 0.32
N GLN A 319 8.06 20.54 -0.45
CA GLN A 319 6.90 21.24 0.09
C GLN A 319 5.98 20.31 0.87
N ARG A 320 5.78 19.08 0.37
CA ARG A 320 5.01 18.05 1.07
C ARG A 320 5.66 17.68 2.39
N GLU A 321 6.95 17.41 2.38
CA GLU A 321 7.72 17.05 3.57
C GLU A 321 7.66 18.15 4.62
N TRP A 322 7.83 19.40 4.22
CA TRP A 322 7.71 20.54 5.13
C TRP A 322 6.30 20.68 5.70
N ARG A 323 5.27 20.57 4.86
CA ARG A 323 3.87 20.66 5.29
C ARG A 323 3.49 19.57 6.29
N GLU A 324 4.01 18.38 6.11
CA GLU A 324 3.72 17.21 6.95
C GLU A 324 4.74 17.03 8.10
N GLY A 325 5.75 17.89 8.20
CA GLY A 325 6.92 17.70 9.05
C GLY A 325 6.84 18.35 10.44
N PHE A 326 5.73 18.97 10.84
CA PHE A 326 5.65 19.72 12.09
C PHE A 326 5.99 18.89 13.32
N LEU A 327 5.40 17.69 13.47
CA LEU A 327 5.65 16.82 14.61
C LEU A 327 7.08 16.30 14.65
N ALA A 328 7.62 15.92 13.50
CA ALA A 328 9.02 15.47 13.40
C ALA A 328 10.00 16.58 13.84
N GLU A 329 9.80 17.81 13.40
CA GLU A 329 10.61 18.97 13.81
C GLU A 329 10.50 19.21 15.31
N ARG A 330 9.29 19.13 15.90
CA ARG A 330 9.14 19.31 17.35
C ARG A 330 9.89 18.26 18.16
N MET A 331 9.86 17.02 17.74
CA MET A 331 10.60 15.94 18.41
C MET A 331 12.11 16.08 18.24
N GLN A 332 12.56 16.51 17.06
CA GLN A 332 13.97 16.83 16.85
C GLN A 332 14.43 17.99 17.74
N ASP A 333 13.63 19.02 17.91
CA ASP A 333 13.94 20.15 18.79
C ASP A 333 14.14 19.72 20.24
N GLU A 334 13.37 18.76 20.76
CA GLU A 334 13.55 18.22 22.11
C GLU A 334 14.93 17.56 22.29
N ILE A 335 15.42 16.89 21.27
CA ILE A 335 16.77 16.29 21.27
C ILE A 335 17.84 17.39 21.16
N LEU A 336 17.66 18.34 20.24
CA LEU A 336 18.63 19.43 20.00
C LEU A 336 18.73 20.39 21.20
N GLN A 337 17.65 20.56 21.95
CA GLN A 337 17.61 21.37 23.18
C GLN A 337 17.95 20.57 24.44
N GLU A 338 18.45 19.36 24.28
CA GLU A 338 18.86 18.46 25.37
C GLU A 338 17.75 18.15 26.41
N GLN A 339 16.50 18.22 26.00
CA GLN A 339 15.38 17.74 26.81
C GLN A 339 15.31 16.20 26.77
N ILE A 340 15.61 15.63 25.61
CA ILE A 340 15.89 14.20 25.41
C ILE A 340 17.39 14.06 25.14
N LEU A 341 18.06 13.26 25.96
CA LEU A 341 19.53 13.13 25.89
C LEU A 341 19.93 12.08 24.86
N ILE A 342 20.41 12.53 23.72
CA ILE A 342 21.00 11.73 22.66
C ILE A 342 22.40 12.27 22.37
N GLU A 343 23.40 11.42 22.52
CA GLU A 343 24.78 11.76 22.16
C GLU A 343 25.07 11.29 20.73
N THR A 344 25.75 12.11 19.95
CA THR A 344 26.14 11.83 18.55
C THR A 344 27.66 11.86 18.38
N GLU A 345 28.40 11.97 19.47
CA GLU A 345 29.87 11.97 19.55
C GLU A 345 30.34 11.34 20.85
N GLY A 346 31.59 10.92 20.87
CA GLY A 346 32.23 10.36 22.06
C GLY A 346 31.95 8.88 22.27
N GLU A 347 32.29 8.40 23.46
CA GLU A 347 32.20 6.99 23.82
C GLU A 347 31.53 6.83 25.20
N ARG A 348 30.71 5.80 25.37
CA ARG A 348 30.04 5.46 26.64
C ARG A 348 29.98 3.95 26.84
N ILE A 349 30.19 3.51 28.07
CA ILE A 349 30.00 2.10 28.46
C ILE A 349 28.50 1.85 28.74
N GLY A 350 27.96 0.79 28.19
CA GLY A 350 26.58 0.36 28.43
C GLY A 350 25.51 1.29 27.82
N GLN A 351 25.87 2.15 26.89
CA GLN A 351 24.94 3.06 26.24
C GLN A 351 25.11 2.98 24.72
N ILE A 352 24.00 2.98 24.01
CA ILE A 352 23.97 2.90 22.55
C ILE A 352 22.78 3.67 21.98
N ASN A 353 22.96 4.20 20.77
CA ASN A 353 21.86 4.77 19.99
C ASN A 353 21.14 3.68 19.19
N ALA A 354 19.88 3.43 19.51
CA ALA A 354 18.95 2.66 18.71
C ALA A 354 18.10 3.60 17.83
N LEU A 355 17.34 3.03 16.92
CA LEU A 355 16.49 3.78 16.00
C LEU A 355 15.04 3.30 16.11
N SER A 356 14.11 4.24 16.14
CA SER A 356 12.69 3.99 16.23
C SER A 356 11.94 4.70 15.10
N VAL A 357 10.82 4.11 14.67
CA VAL A 357 9.84 4.77 13.79
C VAL A 357 8.65 5.19 14.63
N ILE A 358 8.19 6.40 14.43
CA ILE A 358 7.06 6.98 15.13
C ILE A 358 5.92 7.18 14.13
N GLU A 359 4.78 6.62 14.48
CA GLU A 359 3.53 6.77 13.75
C GLU A 359 2.46 7.33 14.69
N PHE A 360 1.85 8.45 14.29
CA PHE A 360 0.73 9.01 15.02
C PHE A 360 -0.58 8.70 14.29
N PRO A 361 -1.61 8.19 14.97
CA PRO A 361 -2.92 8.03 14.38
C PRO A 361 -3.44 9.34 13.79
N GLY A 362 -3.89 9.29 12.53
CA GLY A 362 -4.35 10.48 11.80
C GLY A 362 -3.24 11.35 11.19
N HIS A 363 -1.97 11.03 11.41
CA HIS A 363 -0.85 11.70 10.76
C HIS A 363 -0.42 10.91 9.50
N PRO A 364 -0.20 11.58 8.35
CA PRO A 364 0.04 10.88 7.08
C PRO A 364 1.46 10.34 6.91
N ARG A 365 2.40 10.77 7.75
CA ARG A 365 3.82 10.48 7.58
C ARG A 365 4.43 9.90 8.85
N ALA A 366 5.01 8.70 8.74
CA ALA A 366 5.91 8.17 9.75
C ALA A 366 7.27 8.88 9.68
N PHE A 367 7.95 9.00 10.80
CA PHE A 367 9.30 9.53 10.86
C PHE A 367 10.14 8.77 11.89
N GLY A 368 11.46 8.84 11.72
CA GLY A 368 12.40 8.17 12.61
C GLY A 368 13.01 9.11 13.63
N GLU A 369 13.40 8.55 14.77
CA GLU A 369 14.22 9.22 15.77
C GLU A 369 15.17 8.26 16.44
N PRO A 370 16.34 8.74 16.94
CA PRO A 370 17.20 7.94 17.79
C PRO A 370 16.59 7.75 19.17
N SER A 371 16.85 6.57 19.74
CA SER A 371 16.50 6.22 21.12
C SER A 371 17.75 5.80 21.86
N ARG A 372 17.90 6.22 23.11
CA ARG A 372 19.04 5.84 23.94
C ARG A 372 18.70 4.60 24.76
N ILE A 373 19.46 3.53 24.55
CA ILE A 373 19.39 2.30 25.34
C ILE A 373 20.57 2.29 26.29
N SER A 374 20.31 1.98 27.56
CA SER A 374 21.34 1.80 28.56
C SER A 374 21.27 0.43 29.22
N CYS A 375 22.44 -0.05 29.63
CA CYS A 375 22.61 -1.27 30.39
C CYS A 375 23.50 -0.99 31.60
N VAL A 376 23.03 -1.37 32.77
CA VAL A 376 23.77 -1.29 34.03
C VAL A 376 23.98 -2.70 34.55
N VAL A 377 25.22 -2.98 34.95
CA VAL A 377 25.63 -4.29 35.51
C VAL A 377 25.96 -4.11 37.00
N HIS A 378 25.52 -5.04 37.81
CA HIS A 378 25.78 -5.08 39.25
C HIS A 378 26.01 -6.53 39.72
N ILE A 379 26.56 -6.68 40.92
CA ILE A 379 26.76 -8.02 41.52
C ILE A 379 25.40 -8.66 41.73
N GLY A 380 25.24 -9.89 41.23
CA GLY A 380 23.97 -10.61 41.28
C GLY A 380 24.13 -12.09 40.92
N ASP A 381 23.05 -12.76 40.61
CA ASP A 381 22.92 -14.19 40.39
C ASP A 381 22.70 -14.57 38.90
N GLY A 382 23.02 -13.68 37.98
CA GLY A 382 22.91 -13.94 36.54
C GLY A 382 21.56 -13.54 35.93
N GLU A 383 20.74 -12.80 36.65
CA GLU A 383 19.45 -12.31 36.12
C GLU A 383 19.64 -11.12 35.17
N PHE A 384 19.03 -11.21 33.99
CA PHE A 384 18.90 -10.08 33.07
C PHE A 384 17.50 -9.48 33.19
N THR A 385 17.43 -8.22 33.58
CA THR A 385 16.17 -7.50 33.76
C THR A 385 15.89 -6.57 32.58
N ASP A 386 14.78 -6.84 31.87
CA ASP A 386 14.17 -5.90 30.93
C ASP A 386 13.21 -4.98 31.69
N ILE A 387 13.62 -3.71 31.84
CA ILE A 387 12.86 -2.73 32.62
C ILE A 387 11.52 -2.41 31.93
N GLU A 388 11.49 -2.33 30.59
CA GLU A 388 10.26 -2.08 29.84
C GLU A 388 9.20 -3.13 30.14
N ARG A 389 9.58 -4.40 30.17
CA ARG A 389 8.67 -5.50 30.50
C ARG A 389 8.22 -5.48 31.95
N LYS A 390 9.13 -5.24 32.91
CA LYS A 390 8.79 -5.14 34.34
C LYS A 390 7.87 -3.98 34.64
N ALA A 391 8.00 -2.88 33.88
CA ALA A 391 7.13 -1.70 33.98
C ALA A 391 5.84 -1.82 33.15
N GLU A 392 5.61 -2.98 32.50
CA GLU A 392 4.47 -3.24 31.61
C GLU A 392 4.40 -2.30 30.40
N LEU A 393 5.54 -1.76 29.97
CA LEU A 393 5.70 -0.94 28.76
C LEU A 393 6.25 -1.71 27.56
N GLY A 394 6.73 -2.96 27.77
CA GLY A 394 7.23 -3.83 26.71
C GLY A 394 6.14 -4.73 26.16
N GLY A 395 5.89 -4.69 24.85
CA GLY A 395 4.98 -5.59 24.16
C GLY A 395 5.51 -7.04 24.06
N ASN A 396 4.68 -7.93 23.58
CA ASN A 396 4.99 -9.36 23.49
C ASN A 396 6.12 -9.68 22.49
N ILE A 397 6.19 -8.93 21.38
CA ILE A 397 7.22 -9.10 20.35
C ILE A 397 8.56 -8.60 20.87
N HIS A 398 8.59 -7.47 21.58
CA HIS A 398 9.77 -6.96 22.28
C HIS A 398 10.29 -7.98 23.29
N ALA A 399 9.42 -8.53 24.13
CA ALA A 399 9.78 -9.56 25.12
C ALA A 399 10.39 -10.80 24.46
N LYS A 400 9.82 -11.27 23.36
CA LYS A 400 10.37 -12.38 22.58
C LYS A 400 11.76 -12.06 22.02
N GLY A 401 11.96 -10.88 21.48
CA GLY A 401 13.25 -10.41 20.98
C GLY A 401 14.33 -10.40 22.06
N MET A 402 14.00 -9.92 23.26
CA MET A 402 14.88 -9.93 24.43
C MET A 402 15.27 -11.35 24.84
N MET A 403 14.33 -12.26 24.86
CA MET A 403 14.59 -13.68 25.21
C MET A 403 15.51 -14.37 24.20
N ILE A 404 15.30 -14.11 22.91
CA ILE A 404 16.15 -14.64 21.83
C ILE A 404 17.57 -14.10 21.93
N MET A 405 17.72 -12.80 22.14
CA MET A 405 19.02 -12.14 22.32
C MET A 405 19.77 -12.71 23.53
N GLN A 406 19.10 -12.87 24.65
CA GLN A 406 19.68 -13.48 25.86
C GLN A 406 20.10 -14.93 25.62
N ALA A 407 19.28 -15.73 24.92
CA ALA A 407 19.61 -17.10 24.57
C ALA A 407 20.88 -17.20 23.70
N PHE A 408 21.02 -16.32 22.73
CA PHE A 408 22.25 -16.22 21.93
C PHE A 408 23.46 -15.90 22.79
N LEU A 409 23.39 -14.88 23.62
CA LEU A 409 24.50 -14.46 24.48
C LEU A 409 24.93 -15.58 25.45
N MET A 410 23.98 -16.26 26.07
CA MET A 410 24.27 -17.36 26.97
C MET A 410 24.93 -18.55 26.25
N SER A 411 24.51 -18.81 25.01
CA SER A 411 25.13 -19.85 24.17
C SER A 411 26.58 -19.51 23.80
N GLU A 412 26.85 -18.26 23.45
CA GLU A 412 28.19 -17.81 23.06
C GLU A 412 29.16 -17.76 24.24
N LEU A 413 28.70 -17.34 25.41
CA LEU A 413 29.54 -17.26 26.59
C LEU A 413 30.02 -18.63 27.12
N GLN A 414 29.31 -19.71 26.80
CA GLN A 414 29.65 -21.10 27.16
C GLN A 414 30.15 -21.27 28.63
N LEU A 415 29.52 -20.55 29.54
CA LEU A 415 29.95 -20.53 30.94
C LEU A 415 29.59 -21.84 31.64
N GLU A 416 30.58 -22.47 32.26
CA GLU A 416 30.37 -23.67 33.09
C GLU A 416 29.70 -23.36 34.44
N GLN A 417 29.68 -22.08 34.83
CA GLN A 417 29.12 -21.61 36.09
C GLN A 417 28.14 -20.45 35.87
N GLN A 418 27.26 -20.24 36.83
CA GLN A 418 26.35 -19.13 36.85
C GLN A 418 27.11 -17.78 36.81
N ILE A 419 26.63 -16.82 36.02
CA ILE A 419 27.21 -15.48 35.91
C ILE A 419 27.08 -14.79 37.26
N PRO A 420 28.17 -14.26 37.84
CA PRO A 420 28.15 -13.65 39.18
C PRO A 420 27.63 -12.18 39.21
N PHE A 421 26.99 -11.72 38.17
CA PHE A 421 26.42 -10.38 38.05
C PHE A 421 25.08 -10.42 37.34
N SER A 422 24.27 -9.41 37.62
CA SER A 422 22.98 -9.16 36.98
C SER A 422 23.05 -7.87 36.15
N ALA A 423 22.25 -7.77 35.11
CA ALA A 423 22.20 -6.62 34.24
C ALA A 423 20.76 -6.09 34.10
N SER A 424 20.62 -4.78 33.98
CA SER A 424 19.35 -4.10 33.73
C SER A 424 19.44 -3.29 32.43
N LEU A 425 18.50 -3.52 31.51
CA LEU A 425 18.38 -2.84 30.23
C LEU A 425 17.13 -1.95 30.21
N THR A 426 17.27 -0.74 29.70
CA THR A 426 16.15 0.20 29.55
C THR A 426 16.31 1.09 28.32
N PHE A 427 15.17 1.49 27.75
CA PHE A 427 15.06 2.64 26.84
C PHE A 427 14.92 3.90 27.67
N GLU A 428 15.95 4.71 27.66
CA GLU A 428 15.97 5.93 28.46
C GLU A 428 14.99 6.98 27.91
N GLN A 429 14.35 7.69 28.82
CA GLN A 429 13.37 8.74 28.50
C GLN A 429 12.23 8.30 27.57
N SER A 430 11.89 7.01 27.58
CA SER A 430 10.72 6.46 26.89
C SER A 430 9.70 6.01 27.92
N TYR A 431 8.51 6.59 27.86
CA TYR A 431 7.40 6.33 28.79
C TYR A 431 6.15 5.81 28.09
N SER A 432 6.26 5.57 26.79
CA SER A 432 5.25 4.91 25.97
C SER A 432 5.58 3.43 25.79
N GLU A 433 4.59 2.66 25.33
CA GLU A 433 4.77 1.26 25.01
C GLU A 433 5.83 1.06 23.93
N VAL A 434 6.77 0.14 24.18
CA VAL A 434 7.79 -0.31 23.23
C VAL A 434 7.41 -1.71 22.77
N ASP A 435 7.16 -1.89 21.49
CA ASP A 435 6.95 -3.21 20.90
C ASP A 435 7.83 -3.43 19.67
N GLY A 436 7.98 -4.71 19.27
CA GLY A 436 8.88 -5.13 18.21
C GLY A 436 10.25 -5.59 18.72
N ASP A 437 10.98 -6.25 17.86
CA ASP A 437 12.30 -6.83 18.14
C ASP A 437 13.44 -6.10 17.41
N SER A 438 13.15 -4.98 16.75
CA SER A 438 14.08 -4.24 15.89
C SER A 438 15.26 -3.60 16.63
N ALA A 439 15.19 -3.48 17.95
CA ALA A 439 16.26 -2.96 18.79
C ALA A 439 17.13 -4.05 19.42
N SER A 440 16.89 -5.33 19.14
CA SER A 440 17.60 -6.42 19.83
C SER A 440 19.11 -6.44 19.56
N MET A 441 19.57 -6.03 18.38
CA MET A 441 21.00 -5.85 18.12
C MET A 441 21.60 -4.72 18.98
N ALA A 442 20.90 -3.60 19.12
CA ALA A 442 21.32 -2.48 19.95
C ALA A 442 21.38 -2.89 21.44
N GLU A 443 20.35 -3.57 21.91
CA GLU A 443 20.27 -4.08 23.28
C GLU A 443 21.40 -5.07 23.58
N LEU A 444 21.72 -5.97 22.67
CA LEU A 444 22.84 -6.89 22.77
C LEU A 444 24.18 -6.15 22.88
N CYS A 445 24.40 -5.15 22.05
CA CYS A 445 25.62 -4.34 22.08
C CYS A 445 25.75 -3.57 23.40
N ALA A 446 24.68 -2.98 23.92
CA ALA A 446 24.69 -2.31 25.22
C ALA A 446 25.01 -3.28 26.37
N LEU A 447 24.43 -4.49 26.33
CA LEU A 447 24.69 -5.53 27.30
C LEU A 447 26.14 -6.02 27.27
N ILE A 448 26.68 -6.33 26.10
CA ILE A 448 28.07 -6.75 25.94
C ILE A 448 29.03 -5.64 26.39
N SER A 449 28.77 -4.39 26.03
CA SER A 449 29.53 -3.23 26.45
C SER A 449 29.62 -3.12 27.98
N ALA A 450 28.47 -3.25 28.64
CA ALA A 450 28.40 -3.17 30.10
C ALA A 450 29.11 -4.36 30.78
N LEU A 451 28.96 -5.58 30.26
CA LEU A 451 29.58 -6.79 30.80
C LEU A 451 31.09 -6.82 30.60
N ALA A 452 31.55 -6.36 29.44
CA ALA A 452 32.98 -6.34 29.09
C ALA A 452 33.72 -5.08 29.52
N ASP A 453 33.01 -4.06 30.02
CA ASP A 453 33.55 -2.75 30.34
C ASP A 453 34.24 -2.08 29.14
N VAL A 454 33.66 -2.23 27.95
CA VAL A 454 34.17 -1.70 26.68
C VAL A 454 33.21 -0.62 26.17
N PRO A 455 33.72 0.60 25.88
CA PRO A 455 32.86 1.70 25.47
C PRO A 455 32.30 1.50 24.06
N VAL A 456 31.11 2.04 23.84
CA VAL A 456 30.42 2.11 22.55
C VAL A 456 30.56 3.50 21.97
N ASN A 457 30.88 3.59 20.70
CA ASN A 457 30.96 4.84 19.96
C ASN A 457 29.55 5.43 19.77
N GLN A 458 29.34 6.62 20.36
CA GLN A 458 28.04 7.30 20.32
C GLN A 458 27.78 8.03 18.99
N SER A 459 28.76 8.11 18.10
CA SER A 459 28.58 8.64 16.74
C SER A 459 27.79 7.66 15.84
N ILE A 460 27.58 6.44 16.27
CA ILE A 460 26.97 5.38 15.50
C ILE A 460 25.67 4.94 16.14
N ALA A 461 24.60 4.89 15.35
CA ALA A 461 23.34 4.24 15.70
C ALA A 461 23.28 2.84 15.07
N ILE A 462 22.54 1.94 15.67
CA ILE A 462 22.34 0.58 15.17
C ILE A 462 20.86 0.21 15.18
N THR A 463 20.42 -0.47 14.12
CA THR A 463 19.11 -1.09 14.06
C THR A 463 19.23 -2.49 13.49
N GLY A 464 18.38 -3.38 13.91
CA GLY A 464 18.36 -4.76 13.46
C GLY A 464 17.86 -5.70 14.54
N SER A 465 17.32 -6.83 14.11
CA SER A 465 16.95 -7.94 14.96
C SER A 465 18.03 -9.01 14.92
N VAL A 466 18.20 -9.75 16.01
CA VAL A 466 19.15 -10.85 16.10
C VAL A 466 18.42 -12.16 16.34
N ASP A 467 18.84 -13.23 15.66
CA ASP A 467 18.35 -14.58 15.94
C ASP A 467 19.18 -15.29 17.01
N GLN A 468 18.81 -16.51 17.38
CA GLN A 468 19.52 -17.31 18.40
C GLN A 468 20.96 -17.70 18.00
N PHE A 469 21.32 -17.54 16.73
CA PHE A 469 22.66 -17.81 16.20
C PHE A 469 23.49 -16.55 15.99
N GLY A 470 22.96 -15.38 16.38
CA GLY A 470 23.64 -14.09 16.24
C GLY A 470 23.54 -13.48 14.85
N ARG A 471 22.70 -14.03 13.96
CA ARG A 471 22.52 -13.47 12.63
C ARG A 471 21.65 -12.22 12.67
N ALA A 472 22.02 -11.22 11.90
CA ALA A 472 21.26 -9.99 11.75
C ALA A 472 20.05 -10.23 10.84
N GLN A 473 18.87 -9.88 11.33
CA GLN A 473 17.61 -10.00 10.60
C GLN A 473 17.08 -8.63 10.21
N PRO A 474 16.42 -8.52 9.04
CA PRO A 474 15.89 -7.25 8.56
C PRO A 474 14.78 -6.71 9.45
N VAL A 475 14.65 -5.39 9.48
CA VAL A 475 13.64 -4.65 10.23
C VAL A 475 12.92 -3.68 9.33
N GLY A 476 11.76 -3.17 9.77
CA GLY A 476 10.98 -2.19 9.04
C GLY A 476 11.43 -0.75 9.27
N GLY A 477 10.96 0.15 8.40
CA GLY A 477 11.11 1.59 8.56
C GLY A 477 12.55 2.11 8.43
N LEU A 478 13.39 1.45 7.65
CA LEU A 478 14.82 1.79 7.55
C LEU A 478 15.07 3.21 7.07
N ASN A 479 14.36 3.66 6.03
CA ASN A 479 14.56 4.99 5.48
C ASN A 479 14.29 6.06 6.55
N GLU A 480 13.17 5.96 7.23
CA GLU A 480 12.77 6.87 8.31
C GLU A 480 13.75 6.82 9.48
N LYS A 481 14.17 5.64 9.91
CA LYS A 481 15.12 5.42 11.00
C LYS A 481 16.46 6.09 10.74
N ILE A 482 17.05 5.83 9.58
CA ILE A 482 18.36 6.37 9.20
C ILE A 482 18.28 7.89 9.03
N GLU A 483 17.24 8.38 8.36
CA GLU A 483 17.02 9.79 8.11
C GLU A 483 16.77 10.57 9.40
N GLY A 484 16.10 9.98 10.39
CA GLY A 484 15.88 10.58 11.70
C GLY A 484 17.19 10.80 12.47
N PHE A 485 18.08 9.84 12.48
CA PHE A 485 19.41 9.99 13.10
C PHE A 485 20.31 10.97 12.32
N PHE A 486 20.32 10.87 11.00
CA PHE A 486 21.04 11.78 10.13
C PHE A 486 20.62 13.24 10.35
N ALA A 487 19.32 13.52 10.49
CA ALA A 487 18.82 14.86 10.74
C ALA A 487 19.39 15.47 12.02
N ILE A 488 19.48 14.71 13.11
CA ILE A 488 20.09 15.16 14.35
C ILE A 488 21.60 15.43 14.17
N CYS A 489 22.32 14.52 13.53
CA CYS A 489 23.74 14.69 13.24
C CYS A 489 24.01 15.93 12.36
N GLN A 490 23.17 16.13 11.34
CA GLN A 490 23.30 17.28 10.43
C GLN A 490 23.05 18.61 11.15
N GLN A 491 22.05 18.69 12.00
CA GLN A 491 21.75 19.89 12.79
C GLN A 491 22.87 20.24 13.80
N ARG A 492 23.58 19.23 14.30
CA ARG A 492 24.74 19.39 15.19
C ARG A 492 26.07 19.55 14.46
N GLU A 493 26.05 19.65 13.14
CA GLU A 493 27.20 19.59 12.23
C GLU A 493 27.84 18.19 12.16
N LEU A 494 27.94 17.68 10.93
CA LEU A 494 28.52 16.37 10.66
C LEU A 494 30.04 16.37 10.93
N THR A 495 30.52 15.40 11.71
CA THR A 495 31.95 15.26 12.05
C THR A 495 32.71 14.36 11.08
N GLY A 496 32.01 13.66 10.18
CA GLY A 496 32.58 12.61 9.33
C GLY A 496 32.69 11.25 10.00
N LYS A 497 32.36 11.14 11.29
CA LYS A 497 32.42 9.90 12.08
C LYS A 497 31.04 9.29 12.35
N GLN A 498 29.96 10.03 12.08
CA GLN A 498 28.62 9.55 12.30
C GLN A 498 28.18 8.55 11.23
N GLY A 499 27.34 7.64 11.64
CA GLY A 499 26.77 6.65 10.74
C GLY A 499 25.78 5.72 11.41
N VAL A 500 25.31 4.75 10.63
CA VAL A 500 24.33 3.75 11.06
C VAL A 500 24.78 2.37 10.63
N ILE A 501 24.57 1.39 11.50
CA ILE A 501 24.74 -0.03 11.20
C ILE A 501 23.37 -0.65 10.97
N ILE A 502 23.23 -1.36 9.85
CA ILE A 502 21.99 -2.04 9.45
C ILE A 502 22.25 -3.49 9.08
N PRO A 503 21.24 -4.37 9.12
CA PRO A 503 21.36 -5.71 8.53
C PRO A 503 21.57 -5.66 7.02
N THR A 504 22.43 -6.53 6.49
CA THR A 504 22.66 -6.63 5.04
C THR A 504 21.36 -6.90 4.27
N ALA A 505 20.46 -7.71 4.81
CA ALA A 505 19.16 -7.99 4.20
C ALA A 505 18.27 -6.74 4.00
N ASN A 506 18.56 -5.66 4.71
CA ASN A 506 17.83 -4.39 4.59
C ASN A 506 18.35 -3.46 3.47
N VAL A 507 19.47 -3.77 2.83
CA VAL A 507 20.02 -2.89 1.78
C VAL A 507 19.02 -2.73 0.64
N ARG A 508 18.32 -3.78 0.27
CA ARG A 508 17.29 -3.76 -0.77
C ARG A 508 16.06 -2.87 -0.46
N HIS A 509 15.88 -2.47 0.80
CA HIS A 509 14.78 -1.62 1.25
C HIS A 509 15.11 -0.13 1.21
N LEU A 510 16.35 0.24 0.91
CA LEU A 510 16.82 1.61 0.99
C LEU A 510 16.40 2.45 -0.24
N SER A 511 15.86 3.62 0.06
CA SER A 511 15.69 4.71 -0.89
C SER A 511 15.74 6.02 -0.09
N LEU A 512 16.94 6.45 0.22
CA LEU A 512 17.20 7.55 1.14
C LEU A 512 17.09 8.92 0.44
N HIS A 513 16.84 9.97 1.22
CA HIS A 513 16.80 11.34 0.73
C HIS A 513 18.12 11.75 0.08
N SER A 514 18.03 12.63 -0.89
CA SER A 514 19.18 13.10 -1.67
C SER A 514 20.27 13.76 -0.82
N GLU A 515 19.91 14.48 0.23
CA GLU A 515 20.88 15.11 1.14
C GLU A 515 21.73 14.09 1.90
N LEU A 516 21.11 13.00 2.36
CA LEU A 516 21.80 11.91 3.04
C LEU A 516 22.72 11.16 2.06
N VAL A 517 22.21 10.85 0.87
CA VAL A 517 22.99 10.19 -0.20
C VAL A 517 24.22 11.01 -0.56
N LYS A 518 24.06 12.33 -0.68
CA LYS A 518 25.17 13.25 -0.93
C LYS A 518 26.18 13.27 0.22
N ALA A 519 25.73 13.27 1.45
CA ALA A 519 26.61 13.21 2.63
C ALA A 519 27.43 11.91 2.66
N VAL A 520 26.84 10.79 2.27
CA VAL A 520 27.56 9.51 2.15
C VAL A 520 28.58 9.55 1.01
N GLU A 521 28.23 10.11 -0.14
CA GLU A 521 29.15 10.28 -1.28
C GLU A 521 30.35 11.14 -0.90
N GLU A 522 30.14 12.21 -0.13
CA GLU A 522 31.18 13.12 0.34
C GLU A 522 31.97 12.58 1.56
N GLY A 523 31.64 11.40 2.07
CA GLY A 523 32.31 10.78 3.22
C GLY A 523 31.98 11.42 4.58
N LYS A 524 30.90 12.20 4.66
CA LYS A 524 30.46 12.89 5.89
C LYS A 524 29.57 12.03 6.79
N PHE A 525 28.97 10.99 6.24
CA PHE A 525 28.11 10.05 6.91
C PHE A 525 28.33 8.65 6.32
N THR A 526 28.20 7.60 7.13
CA THR A 526 28.50 6.24 6.69
C THR A 526 27.38 5.29 7.08
N ILE A 527 27.05 4.35 6.19
CA ILE A 527 26.12 3.26 6.48
C ILE A 527 26.88 1.95 6.29
N TRP A 528 26.85 1.12 7.32
CA TRP A 528 27.45 -0.23 7.30
C TRP A 528 26.36 -1.30 7.31
N ALA A 529 26.54 -2.30 6.48
CA ALA A 529 25.71 -3.49 6.45
C ALA A 529 26.44 -4.66 7.12
N VAL A 530 25.76 -5.38 7.99
CA VAL A 530 26.30 -6.53 8.73
C VAL A 530 25.43 -7.76 8.57
N ASP A 531 26.08 -8.95 8.56
CA ASP A 531 25.38 -10.24 8.45
C ASP A 531 25.11 -10.87 9.82
N ASP A 532 25.94 -10.55 10.80
CA ASP A 532 25.88 -11.08 12.16
C ASP A 532 26.45 -10.09 13.20
N VAL A 533 26.31 -10.43 14.47
CA VAL A 533 26.75 -9.59 15.59
C VAL A 533 28.18 -9.84 16.06
N THR A 534 28.87 -10.83 15.47
CA THR A 534 30.27 -11.12 15.79
C THR A 534 31.23 -10.21 15.03
#